data_2394e272eace4d79a8c3d62ab8731f93
#
_entry.id   2394e272eace4d79a8c3d62ab8731f93
#
_cell.length_a   1.000
_cell.length_b   1.000
_cell.length_c   1.000
_cell.angle_alpha   90.00
_cell.angle_beta   90.00
_cell.angle_gamma   90.00
#
_symmetry.space_group_name_H-M   'P 1'
#
loop_
_entity.id
_entity.type
_entity.pdbx_description
1 polymer ?
#
loop_
_entity_poly.entity_id
_entity_poly.type
_entity_poly.pdbx_seq_one_letter_code
_entity_poly.pdbx_strand_id
1 'polypeptide(L)'
;MKKIWELDFYSRPNFFKHNKKLWEVLICETPMYSNKSFNDCFKFSQLCPSSTVNSIWLRQAIEKAMKKAGESPDLIRFFRFQMQNMIIKACKDAEIEAIPSRRTFALNYWIDKREKQFKLVKNRINNTVSTINRTDTDSQMVSLPDTLKDNQFSKYFCVDLKVSDFNHIDEWDIGFGENYAISPYGLSSHTIIPGLVFFSPRALPIAAWLSGFELVSLRFD
;
A
#
# COMPACT_ATOMS: atom_id res chain seq x y z
N MET A 1 6.18 16.28 -11.07
CA MET A 1 5.85 15.44 -9.93
C MET A 1 5.73 14.01 -10.39
N LYS A 2 6.36 13.04 -9.70
CA LYS A 2 6.33 11.63 -10.13
C LYS A 2 4.91 11.07 -10.07
N LYS A 3 4.45 10.45 -11.15
CA LYS A 3 3.20 9.68 -11.18
C LYS A 3 3.48 8.27 -10.68
N ILE A 4 2.81 7.88 -9.61
CA ILE A 4 3.02 6.58 -8.98
C ILE A 4 1.75 5.75 -9.14
N TRP A 5 1.92 4.51 -9.60
CA TRP A 5 0.87 3.51 -9.60
C TRP A 5 1.21 2.36 -8.65
N GLU A 6 0.18 1.66 -8.22
CA GLU A 6 0.26 0.49 -7.37
C GLU A 6 -0.23 -0.73 -8.14
N LEU A 7 0.48 -1.85 -8.02
CA LEU A 7 0.20 -3.08 -8.77
C LEU A 7 0.14 -4.28 -7.84
N ASP A 8 -0.86 -5.15 -8.03
CA ASP A 8 -0.88 -6.52 -7.53
C ASP A 8 -1.20 -7.51 -8.65
N PHE A 9 -0.54 -8.66 -8.62
CA PHE A 9 -0.80 -9.75 -9.54
C PHE A 9 -0.91 -11.06 -8.76
N TYR A 10 -2.11 -11.58 -8.61
CA TYR A 10 -2.41 -12.66 -7.68
C TYR A 10 -3.41 -13.68 -8.24
N SER A 11 -3.40 -14.89 -7.67
CA SER A 11 -4.41 -15.90 -7.99
C SER A 11 -5.70 -15.59 -7.24
N ARG A 12 -6.81 -15.49 -7.96
CA ARG A 12 -8.12 -15.27 -7.34
C ARG A 12 -8.60 -16.53 -6.61
N PRO A 13 -8.81 -16.48 -5.29
CA PRO A 13 -9.46 -17.57 -4.59
C PRO A 13 -10.89 -17.72 -5.08
N ASN A 14 -11.31 -18.97 -5.30
CA ASN A 14 -12.69 -19.33 -5.72
C ASN A 14 -13.11 -18.93 -7.15
N PHE A 15 -12.21 -18.48 -8.00
CA PHE A 15 -12.48 -18.29 -9.42
C PHE A 15 -11.72 -19.31 -10.25
N PHE A 16 -12.48 -20.21 -10.86
CA PHE A 16 -11.93 -21.23 -11.73
C PHE A 16 -12.59 -21.09 -13.12
N LYS A 17 -11.78 -21.22 -14.14
CA LYS A 17 -12.26 -21.42 -15.51
C LYS A 17 -11.71 -22.78 -15.98
N HIS A 18 -12.59 -23.69 -16.33
CA HIS A 18 -12.21 -25.07 -16.70
C HIS A 18 -11.30 -25.76 -15.66
N ASN A 19 -11.68 -25.69 -14.38
CA ASN A 19 -10.92 -26.25 -13.23
C ASN A 19 -9.51 -25.66 -13.02
N LYS A 20 -9.12 -24.58 -13.70
CA LYS A 20 -7.85 -23.91 -13.50
C LYS A 20 -8.04 -22.59 -12.77
N LYS A 21 -7.16 -22.29 -11.81
CA LYS A 21 -7.14 -21.01 -11.09
C LYS A 21 -6.99 -19.84 -12.07
N LEU A 22 -7.82 -18.82 -11.90
CA LEU A 22 -7.64 -17.55 -12.60
C LEU A 22 -6.75 -16.64 -11.78
N TRP A 23 -5.89 -15.94 -12.49
CA TRP A 23 -5.07 -14.85 -11.95
C TRP A 23 -5.70 -13.52 -12.32
N GLU A 24 -5.38 -12.50 -11.57
CA GLU A 24 -5.83 -11.14 -11.86
C GLU A 24 -4.70 -10.16 -11.60
N VAL A 25 -4.51 -9.22 -12.51
CA VAL A 25 -3.72 -8.01 -12.27
C VAL A 25 -4.65 -6.89 -11.86
N LEU A 26 -4.27 -6.19 -10.81
CA LEU A 26 -4.87 -4.94 -10.35
C LEU A 26 -3.83 -3.85 -10.48
N ILE A 27 -4.20 -2.74 -11.08
CA ILE A 27 -3.36 -1.55 -11.19
C ILE A 27 -4.22 -0.35 -10.82
N CYS A 28 -3.71 0.50 -9.94
CA CYS A 28 -4.38 1.75 -9.62
C CYS A 28 -3.37 2.87 -9.42
N GLU A 29 -3.84 4.09 -9.59
CA GLU A 29 -3.09 5.29 -9.31
C GLU A 29 -2.96 5.50 -7.80
N THR A 30 -1.78 5.96 -7.35
CA THR A 30 -1.57 6.45 -5.99
C THR A 30 -2.01 7.93 -5.94
N PRO A 31 -2.97 8.31 -5.08
CA PRO A 31 -3.34 9.71 -4.92
C PRO A 31 -2.20 10.47 -4.24
N MET A 32 -1.57 11.37 -4.97
CA MET A 32 -0.46 12.19 -4.48
C MET A 32 -0.92 13.53 -3.90
N TYR A 33 -2.18 13.89 -4.11
CA TYR A 33 -2.73 15.18 -3.69
C TYR A 33 -3.84 15.01 -2.66
N SER A 34 -3.91 15.98 -1.78
CA SER A 34 -4.88 16.01 -0.69
C SER A 34 -6.35 16.05 -1.14
N ASN A 35 -6.63 16.45 -2.35
CA ASN A 35 -7.98 16.61 -2.89
C ASN A 35 -8.49 15.40 -3.71
N LYS A 36 -7.67 14.36 -3.92
CA LYS A 36 -8.05 13.19 -4.71
C LYS A 36 -8.40 11.99 -3.82
N SER A 37 -9.65 11.57 -3.83
CA SER A 37 -10.10 10.37 -3.11
C SER A 37 -9.60 9.08 -3.78
N PHE A 38 -9.41 8.01 -3.01
CA PHE A 38 -9.17 6.67 -3.55
C PHE A 38 -10.26 6.18 -4.52
N ASN A 39 -11.47 6.72 -4.41
CA ASN A 39 -12.56 6.36 -5.32
C ASN A 39 -12.36 6.95 -6.71
N ASP A 40 -11.75 8.13 -6.80
CA ASP A 40 -11.57 8.91 -8.03
C ASP A 40 -10.26 8.57 -8.76
N CYS A 41 -9.40 7.75 -8.13
CA CYS A 41 -8.17 7.28 -8.72
C CYS A 41 -8.45 6.34 -9.90
N PHE A 42 -7.60 6.41 -10.92
CA PHE A 42 -7.60 5.43 -12.01
C PHE A 42 -7.49 4.00 -11.46
N LYS A 43 -8.28 3.10 -12.04
CA LYS A 43 -8.28 1.68 -11.69
C LYS A 43 -8.39 0.83 -12.94
N PHE A 44 -7.56 -0.20 -12.99
CA PHE A 44 -7.55 -1.19 -14.06
C PHE A 44 -7.47 -2.59 -13.47
N SER A 45 -8.27 -3.50 -13.97
CA SER A 45 -8.17 -4.92 -13.65
C SER A 45 -8.29 -5.77 -14.92
N GLN A 46 -7.52 -6.85 -14.97
CA GLN A 46 -7.58 -7.82 -16.06
C GLN A 46 -7.33 -9.23 -15.55
N LEU A 47 -8.18 -10.17 -15.95
CA LEU A 47 -8.03 -11.59 -15.64
C LEU A 47 -6.96 -12.21 -16.56
N CYS A 48 -6.16 -13.11 -15.98
CA CYS A 48 -5.10 -13.85 -16.64
C CYS A 48 -5.33 -15.37 -16.47
N PRO A 49 -5.38 -16.15 -17.54
CA PRO A 49 -5.38 -17.60 -17.44
C PRO A 49 -4.07 -18.08 -16.80
N SER A 50 -4.13 -19.12 -15.96
CA SER A 50 -2.94 -19.64 -15.28
C SER A 50 -1.83 -20.12 -16.24
N SER A 51 -2.18 -20.51 -17.45
CA SER A 51 -1.24 -20.92 -18.50
C SER A 51 -0.43 -19.78 -19.12
N THR A 52 -0.87 -18.53 -18.93
CA THR A 52 -0.25 -17.34 -19.52
C THR A 52 0.37 -16.41 -18.48
N VAL A 53 0.51 -16.86 -17.23
CA VAL A 53 1.13 -16.10 -16.15
C VAL A 53 2.63 -15.98 -16.42
N ASN A 54 3.04 -14.86 -17.00
CA ASN A 54 4.44 -14.52 -17.28
C ASN A 54 4.63 -13.00 -17.41
N SER A 55 5.89 -12.56 -17.51
CA SER A 55 6.22 -11.13 -17.61
C SER A 55 5.73 -10.49 -18.91
N ILE A 56 5.64 -11.24 -20.00
CA ILE A 56 5.18 -10.72 -21.30
C ILE A 56 3.71 -10.36 -21.24
N TRP A 57 2.89 -11.26 -20.67
CA TRP A 57 1.47 -10.99 -20.49
C TRP A 57 1.26 -9.80 -19.52
N LEU A 58 2.03 -9.75 -18.42
CA LEU A 58 1.93 -8.66 -17.45
C LEU A 58 2.33 -7.32 -18.06
N ARG A 59 3.39 -7.27 -18.88
CA ARG A 59 3.77 -6.08 -19.64
C ARG A 59 2.62 -5.60 -20.51
N GLN A 60 2.01 -6.50 -21.29
CA GLN A 60 0.87 -6.14 -22.14
C GLN A 60 -0.32 -5.59 -21.35
N ALA A 61 -0.56 -6.14 -20.13
CA ALA A 61 -1.60 -5.62 -19.25
C ALA A 61 -1.28 -4.22 -18.72
N ILE A 62 -0.02 -3.93 -18.40
CA ILE A 62 0.45 -2.61 -17.98
C ILE A 62 0.30 -1.62 -19.16
N GLU A 63 0.73 -1.98 -20.35
CA GLU A 63 0.57 -1.15 -21.56
C GLU A 63 -0.90 -0.83 -21.86
N LYS A 64 -1.79 -1.81 -21.67
CA LYS A 64 -3.24 -1.58 -21.80
C LYS A 64 -3.77 -0.63 -20.72
N ALA A 65 -3.27 -0.74 -19.49
CA ALA A 65 -3.63 0.16 -18.41
C ALA A 65 -3.21 1.60 -18.75
N MET A 66 -1.98 1.81 -19.21
CA MET A 66 -1.48 3.11 -19.65
C MET A 66 -2.33 3.69 -20.78
N LYS A 67 -2.63 2.88 -21.79
CA LYS A 67 -3.50 3.32 -22.90
C LYS A 67 -4.90 3.73 -22.42
N LYS A 68 -5.46 3.00 -21.45
CA LYS A 68 -6.78 3.30 -20.87
C LYS A 68 -6.76 4.55 -19.99
N ALA A 69 -5.66 4.78 -19.28
CA ALA A 69 -5.48 5.98 -18.46
C ALA A 69 -5.19 7.23 -19.30
N GLY A 70 -4.65 7.06 -20.52
CA GLY A 70 -4.13 8.15 -21.34
C GLY A 70 -2.78 8.70 -20.88
N GLU A 71 -2.12 8.01 -19.94
CA GLU A 71 -0.87 8.44 -19.34
C GLU A 71 -0.03 7.25 -18.88
N SER A 72 1.27 7.50 -18.64
CA SER A 72 2.24 6.52 -18.13
C SER A 72 2.66 6.89 -16.70
N PRO A 73 2.82 5.91 -15.80
CA PRO A 73 3.44 6.15 -14.49
C PRO A 73 4.96 6.26 -14.65
N ASP A 74 5.58 7.04 -13.76
CA ASP A 74 7.04 7.08 -13.60
C ASP A 74 7.54 5.92 -12.74
N LEU A 75 6.66 5.42 -11.85
CA LEU A 75 6.99 4.39 -10.86
C LEU A 75 5.78 3.48 -10.60
N ILE A 76 6.03 2.17 -10.51
CA ILE A 76 5.05 1.19 -10.02
C ILE A 76 5.53 0.62 -8.69
N ARG A 77 4.66 0.67 -7.67
CA ARG A 77 4.84 0.02 -6.37
C ARG A 77 4.08 -1.29 -6.31
N PHE A 78 4.68 -2.31 -5.71
CA PHE A 78 4.03 -3.61 -5.51
C PHE A 78 4.51 -4.26 -4.21
N PHE A 79 3.64 -4.99 -3.51
CA PHE A 79 3.99 -5.60 -2.23
C PHE A 79 4.22 -7.11 -2.28
N ARG A 80 3.83 -7.78 -3.37
CA ARG A 80 3.88 -9.24 -3.46
C ARG A 80 5.26 -9.74 -3.85
N PHE A 81 6.03 -10.12 -2.85
CA PHE A 81 7.42 -10.56 -3.00
C PHE A 81 7.57 -11.77 -3.93
N GLN A 82 6.66 -12.77 -3.83
CA GLN A 82 6.74 -13.97 -4.69
C GLN A 82 6.66 -13.67 -6.19
N MET A 83 6.09 -12.52 -6.56
CA MET A 83 5.93 -12.10 -7.95
C MET A 83 6.94 -11.04 -8.37
N GLN A 84 7.87 -10.68 -7.49
CA GLN A 84 8.80 -9.56 -7.66
C GLN A 84 9.56 -9.63 -8.98
N ASN A 85 10.23 -10.74 -9.26
CA ASN A 85 11.08 -10.86 -10.46
C ASN A 85 10.26 -10.68 -11.75
N MET A 86 9.04 -11.22 -11.77
CA MET A 86 8.16 -11.10 -12.92
C MET A 86 7.63 -9.68 -13.08
N ILE A 87 7.26 -9.02 -11.98
CA ILE A 87 6.76 -7.63 -12.00
C ILE A 87 7.87 -6.68 -12.45
N ILE A 88 9.06 -6.77 -11.83
CA ILE A 88 10.21 -5.92 -12.19
C ILE A 88 10.56 -6.11 -13.67
N LYS A 89 10.61 -7.36 -14.15
CA LYS A 89 10.89 -7.62 -15.58
C LYS A 89 9.83 -7.01 -16.48
N ALA A 90 8.55 -7.18 -16.17
CA ALA A 90 7.46 -6.65 -16.99
C ALA A 90 7.48 -5.12 -17.05
N CYS A 91 7.72 -4.47 -15.90
CA CYS A 91 7.82 -3.01 -15.82
C CYS A 91 9.06 -2.48 -16.56
N LYS A 92 10.23 -3.13 -16.39
CA LYS A 92 11.45 -2.78 -17.12
C LYS A 92 11.25 -2.88 -18.64
N ASP A 93 10.59 -3.95 -19.11
CA ASP A 93 10.30 -4.16 -20.52
C ASP A 93 9.25 -3.14 -21.05
N ALA A 94 8.52 -2.45 -20.16
CA ALA A 94 7.60 -1.34 -20.44
C ALA A 94 8.22 0.04 -20.18
N GLU A 95 9.53 0.11 -19.90
CA GLU A 95 10.29 1.33 -19.58
C GLU A 95 9.79 2.08 -18.34
N ILE A 96 9.29 1.35 -17.34
CA ILE A 96 8.78 1.88 -16.07
C ILE A 96 9.65 1.37 -14.91
N GLU A 97 10.00 2.25 -13.99
CA GLU A 97 10.62 1.85 -12.74
C GLU A 97 9.63 1.06 -11.88
N ALA A 98 10.08 -0.02 -11.22
CA ALA A 98 9.25 -0.80 -10.30
C ALA A 98 10.02 -1.11 -9.01
N ILE A 99 9.39 -0.85 -7.87
CA ILE A 99 9.98 -1.10 -6.55
C ILE A 99 9.03 -1.94 -5.68
N PRO A 100 9.57 -2.91 -4.93
CA PRO A 100 8.80 -3.56 -3.88
C PRO A 100 8.52 -2.53 -2.78
N SER A 101 7.26 -2.46 -2.34
CA SER A 101 6.84 -1.49 -1.35
C SER A 101 5.55 -1.95 -0.68
N ARG A 102 5.43 -1.71 0.63
CA ARG A 102 4.19 -1.89 1.38
C ARG A 102 3.28 -0.65 1.32
N ARG A 103 3.78 0.45 0.77
CA ARG A 103 3.03 1.71 0.59
C ARG A 103 2.10 1.61 -0.62
N THR A 104 1.18 0.64 -0.59
CA THR A 104 0.18 0.37 -1.62
C THR A 104 -1.23 0.61 -1.04
N PHE A 105 -1.46 1.81 -0.51
CA PHE A 105 -2.66 2.12 0.25
C PHE A 105 -3.92 2.19 -0.63
N ALA A 106 -3.82 2.77 -1.81
CA ALA A 106 -4.94 2.86 -2.75
C ALA A 106 -5.37 1.47 -3.24
N LEU A 107 -4.39 0.62 -3.52
CA LEU A 107 -4.60 -0.75 -3.93
C LEU A 107 -5.27 -1.58 -2.82
N ASN A 108 -4.75 -1.49 -1.59
CA ASN A 108 -5.31 -2.17 -0.43
C ASN A 108 -6.76 -1.73 -0.15
N TYR A 109 -7.01 -0.42 -0.18
CA TYR A 109 -8.37 0.12 -0.05
C TYR A 109 -9.32 -0.43 -1.12
N TRP A 110 -8.86 -0.49 -2.37
CA TRP A 110 -9.65 -1.03 -3.47
C TRP A 110 -9.92 -2.54 -3.31
N ILE A 111 -8.91 -3.32 -2.93
CA ILE A 111 -9.06 -4.76 -2.65
C ILE A 111 -10.09 -4.99 -1.54
N ASP A 112 -9.98 -4.26 -0.42
CA ASP A 112 -10.92 -4.36 0.71
C ASP A 112 -12.36 -4.04 0.31
N LYS A 113 -12.54 -2.99 -0.49
CA LYS A 113 -13.86 -2.61 -1.02
C LYS A 113 -14.45 -3.71 -1.90
N ARG A 114 -13.63 -4.30 -2.77
CA ARG A 114 -14.06 -5.43 -3.63
C ARG A 114 -14.40 -6.67 -2.81
N GLU A 115 -13.61 -7.02 -1.83
CA GLU A 115 -13.88 -8.16 -0.95
C GLU A 115 -15.18 -8.00 -0.17
N LYS A 116 -15.43 -6.81 0.37
CA LYS A 116 -16.70 -6.50 1.04
C LYS A 116 -17.88 -6.66 0.09
N GLN A 117 -17.79 -6.18 -1.14
CA GLN A 117 -18.83 -6.36 -2.15
C GLN A 117 -19.06 -7.84 -2.49
N PHE A 118 -18.00 -8.63 -2.65
CA PHE A 118 -18.12 -10.07 -2.91
C PHE A 118 -18.74 -10.83 -1.73
N LYS A 119 -18.38 -10.49 -0.49
CA LYS A 119 -18.98 -11.08 0.72
C LYS A 119 -20.49 -10.79 0.78
N LEU A 120 -20.91 -9.57 0.49
CA LEU A 120 -22.31 -9.17 0.46
C LEU A 120 -23.11 -9.96 -0.62
N VAL A 121 -22.55 -10.16 -1.79
CA VAL A 121 -23.16 -10.95 -2.86
C VAL A 121 -23.22 -12.43 -2.47
N LYS A 122 -22.13 -12.98 -1.91
CA LYS A 122 -22.07 -14.38 -1.47
C LYS A 122 -23.01 -14.67 -0.31
N ASN A 123 -23.15 -13.76 0.65
CA ASN A 123 -24.09 -13.92 1.77
C ASN A 123 -25.56 -13.83 1.34
N ARG A 124 -25.86 -13.18 0.22
CA ARG A 124 -27.20 -13.22 -0.40
C ARG A 124 -27.51 -14.56 -1.08
N ILE A 125 -26.46 -15.32 -1.46
CA ILE A 125 -26.59 -16.59 -2.18
C ILE A 125 -26.43 -17.79 -1.24
N ASN A 126 -25.61 -17.69 -0.19
CA ASN A 126 -25.36 -18.79 0.75
C ASN A 126 -25.21 -18.25 2.19
N ASN A 127 -26.07 -18.69 3.09
CA ASN A 127 -26.05 -18.39 4.53
C ASN A 127 -24.87 -19.03 5.30
N THR A 128 -23.69 -19.17 4.71
CA THR A 128 -22.53 -19.77 5.39
C THR A 128 -21.35 -18.83 5.40
N VAL A 129 -20.98 -18.45 6.62
CA VAL A 129 -19.83 -17.59 6.92
C VAL A 129 -18.53 -18.37 6.69
N SER A 130 -17.72 -17.95 5.77
CA SER A 130 -16.30 -18.33 5.72
C SER A 130 -15.45 -17.10 6.02
N THR A 131 -14.90 -17.08 7.20
CA THR A 131 -13.88 -16.11 7.61
C THR A 131 -12.62 -16.39 6.80
N ILE A 132 -12.30 -15.52 5.87
CA ILE A 132 -10.96 -15.55 5.24
C ILE A 132 -10.02 -14.91 6.24
N ASN A 133 -9.26 -15.74 6.92
CA ASN A 133 -8.12 -15.26 7.69
C ASN A 133 -7.16 -14.60 6.71
N ARG A 134 -7.01 -13.27 6.79
CA ARG A 134 -5.78 -12.64 6.34
C ARG A 134 -4.69 -13.31 7.15
N THR A 135 -3.81 -14.05 6.49
CA THR A 135 -2.52 -14.37 7.09
C THR A 135 -1.85 -13.02 7.29
N ASP A 136 -1.86 -12.54 8.53
CA ASP A 136 -0.95 -11.50 8.94
C ASP A 136 0.42 -11.97 8.48
N THR A 137 0.96 -11.30 7.47
CA THR A 137 2.37 -11.51 7.11
C THR A 137 3.12 -11.23 8.40
N ASP A 138 3.76 -12.25 8.95
CA ASP A 138 4.64 -12.14 10.09
C ASP A 138 5.48 -10.88 9.91
N SER A 139 5.08 -9.82 10.59
CA SER A 139 5.90 -8.63 10.68
C SER A 139 7.11 -9.06 11.48
N GLN A 140 8.24 -9.29 10.80
CA GLN A 140 9.49 -9.58 11.48
C GLN A 140 9.71 -8.45 12.49
N MET A 141 9.63 -8.80 13.77
CA MET A 141 9.96 -7.88 14.84
C MET A 141 11.45 -7.58 14.75
N VAL A 142 11.78 -6.40 14.27
CA VAL A 142 13.16 -5.90 14.24
C VAL A 142 13.36 -5.11 15.53
N SER A 143 14.20 -5.63 16.41
CA SER A 143 14.56 -4.91 17.64
C SER A 143 15.40 -3.68 17.32
N LEU A 144 15.24 -2.64 18.11
CA LEU A 144 16.08 -1.44 18.04
C LEU A 144 17.56 -1.84 18.20
N PRO A 145 18.46 -1.42 17.28
CA PRO A 145 19.87 -1.69 17.39
C PRO A 145 20.44 -1.18 18.73
N ASP A 146 21.35 -1.94 19.34
CA ASP A 146 21.91 -1.58 20.65
C ASP A 146 22.61 -0.21 20.64
N THR A 147 23.17 0.18 19.49
CA THR A 147 23.77 1.52 19.30
C THR A 147 22.75 2.65 19.38
N LEU A 148 21.46 2.36 19.17
CA LEU A 148 20.36 3.32 19.26
C LEU A 148 19.61 3.23 20.58
N LYS A 149 19.84 2.18 21.37
CA LYS A 149 19.28 2.06 22.72
C LYS A 149 19.90 3.12 23.62
N ASP A 150 19.06 3.86 24.29
CA ASP A 150 19.49 4.85 25.26
C ASP A 150 19.36 4.25 26.66
N ASN A 151 20.45 4.24 27.43
CA ASN A 151 20.42 3.80 28.84
C ASN A 151 19.81 4.90 29.73
N GLN A 152 19.56 6.09 29.22
CA GLN A 152 18.85 7.17 29.88
C GLN A 152 17.40 7.17 29.38
N PHE A 153 16.47 7.17 30.29
CA PHE A 153 15.03 7.08 30.04
C PHE A 153 14.55 7.99 28.91
N SER A 154 14.30 7.41 27.73
CA SER A 154 13.58 8.09 26.68
C SER A 154 12.14 8.34 27.17
N LYS A 155 11.74 9.60 27.23
CA LYS A 155 10.35 9.95 27.54
C LYS A 155 9.55 9.89 26.24
N TYR A 156 8.37 9.31 26.31
CA TYR A 156 7.40 9.34 25.22
C TYR A 156 6.05 9.87 25.71
N PHE A 157 5.33 10.49 24.80
CA PHE A 157 3.99 11.00 25.07
C PHE A 157 3.07 10.58 23.93
N CYS A 158 1.90 10.08 24.30
CA CYS A 158 0.81 9.94 23.33
C CYS A 158 0.17 11.32 23.16
N VAL A 159 -0.01 11.72 21.90
CA VAL A 159 -0.65 12.98 21.54
C VAL A 159 -1.81 12.73 20.60
N ASP A 160 -2.83 13.54 20.71
CA ASP A 160 -3.98 13.53 19.82
C ASP A 160 -3.87 14.73 18.86
N LEU A 161 -3.62 14.44 17.59
CA LEU A 161 -3.59 15.44 16.52
C LEU A 161 -4.91 15.43 15.77
N LYS A 162 -5.42 16.58 15.39
CA LYS A 162 -6.58 16.68 14.49
C LYS A 162 -6.13 16.65 13.04
N VAL A 163 -6.96 16.13 12.16
CA VAL A 163 -6.69 16.19 10.72
C VAL A 163 -6.42 17.61 10.26
N SER A 164 -7.08 18.61 10.86
CA SER A 164 -6.83 20.03 10.58
C SER A 164 -5.40 20.49 10.87
N ASP A 165 -4.74 19.86 11.84
CA ASP A 165 -3.38 20.27 12.25
C ASP A 165 -2.35 19.93 11.16
N PHE A 166 -2.70 19.01 10.27
CA PHE A 166 -1.86 18.63 9.12
C PHE A 166 -2.02 19.53 7.90
N ASN A 167 -2.90 20.54 7.94
CA ASN A 167 -3.05 21.49 6.83
C ASN A 167 -1.80 22.36 6.61
N HIS A 168 -0.99 22.52 7.65
CA HIS A 168 0.25 23.30 7.66
C HIS A 168 1.49 22.41 7.83
N ILE A 169 1.42 21.19 7.32
CA ILE A 169 2.47 20.18 7.49
C ILE A 169 3.80 20.59 6.80
N ASP A 170 3.72 21.42 5.79
CA ASP A 170 4.84 22.04 5.09
C ASP A 170 5.62 23.05 5.93
N GLU A 171 5.00 23.59 6.99
CA GLU A 171 5.64 24.46 7.97
C GLU A 171 6.41 23.67 9.05
N TRP A 172 6.22 22.36 9.12
CA TRP A 172 6.89 21.50 10.10
C TRP A 172 8.27 21.10 9.61
N ASP A 173 9.26 21.18 10.50
CA ASP A 173 10.62 20.71 10.21
C ASP A 173 10.72 19.16 10.23
N ILE A 174 9.75 18.52 9.55
CA ILE A 174 9.60 17.06 9.46
C ILE A 174 9.35 16.68 8.01
N GLY A 175 10.21 15.82 7.46
CA GLY A 175 10.00 15.23 6.14
C GLY A 175 9.06 14.03 6.21
N PHE A 176 7.78 14.20 5.83
CA PHE A 176 6.81 13.08 5.77
C PHE A 176 6.95 12.21 4.53
N GLY A 177 7.79 12.58 3.58
CA GLY A 177 8.00 11.85 2.34
C GLY A 177 6.81 11.91 1.36
N GLU A 178 6.93 11.16 0.28
CA GLU A 178 6.00 11.21 -0.87
C GLU A 178 4.59 10.63 -0.57
N ASN A 179 4.39 9.98 0.55
CA ASN A 179 3.21 9.12 0.76
C ASN A 179 2.31 9.58 1.89
N TYR A 180 2.55 10.75 2.42
CA TYR A 180 1.70 11.27 3.46
C TYR A 180 0.46 11.94 2.86
N ALA A 181 -0.60 11.17 2.72
CA ALA A 181 -1.87 11.66 2.23
C ALA A 181 -2.99 11.20 3.18
N ILE A 182 -3.48 12.13 4.02
CA ILE A 182 -4.64 11.87 4.90
C ILE A 182 -5.95 12.01 4.14
N SER A 183 -6.01 12.96 3.21
CA SER A 183 -7.23 13.33 2.52
C SER A 183 -7.90 12.22 1.71
N PRO A 184 -7.18 11.23 1.11
CA PRO A 184 -7.82 10.14 0.39
C PRO A 184 -8.75 9.28 1.24
N TYR A 185 -8.57 9.29 2.56
CA TYR A 185 -9.42 8.56 3.51
C TYR A 185 -10.76 9.26 3.78
N GLY A 186 -10.95 10.50 3.31
CA GLY A 186 -12.18 11.26 3.52
C GLY A 186 -12.45 11.56 5.00
N LEU A 187 -11.40 11.74 5.79
CA LEU A 187 -11.51 12.04 7.21
C LEU A 187 -11.98 13.48 7.42
N SER A 188 -12.82 13.66 8.42
CA SER A 188 -13.23 15.01 8.86
C SER A 188 -12.04 15.77 9.43
N SER A 189 -12.02 17.11 9.28
CA SER A 189 -11.00 17.98 9.88
C SER A 189 -10.88 17.81 11.41
N HIS A 190 -11.95 17.39 12.06
CA HIS A 190 -12.00 17.16 13.51
C HIS A 190 -11.64 15.73 13.92
N THR A 191 -11.37 14.83 12.96
CA THR A 191 -10.95 13.45 13.27
C THR A 191 -9.62 13.47 14.00
N ILE A 192 -9.58 12.77 15.13
CA ILE A 192 -8.37 12.62 15.94
C ILE A 192 -7.49 11.54 15.35
N ILE A 193 -6.21 11.85 15.18
CA ILE A 193 -5.16 10.93 14.77
C ILE A 193 -4.21 10.76 15.95
N PRO A 194 -4.14 9.55 16.55
CA PRO A 194 -3.22 9.32 17.64
C PRO A 194 -1.77 9.41 17.13
N GLY A 195 -0.96 10.14 17.87
CA GLY A 195 0.46 10.32 17.61
C GLY A 195 1.31 9.87 18.79
N LEU A 196 2.58 9.65 18.54
CA LEU A 196 3.56 9.32 19.55
C LEU A 196 4.78 10.22 19.39
N VAL A 197 5.11 10.94 20.44
CA VAL A 197 6.27 11.83 20.49
C VAL A 197 7.34 11.21 21.41
N PHE A 198 8.53 11.04 20.87
CA PHE A 198 9.70 10.56 21.62
C PHE A 198 10.67 11.69 21.89
N PHE A 199 11.09 11.79 23.14
CA PHE A 199 12.18 12.66 23.54
C PHE A 199 13.41 11.81 23.84
N SER A 200 14.38 11.86 22.98
CA SER A 200 15.63 11.11 23.13
C SER A 200 16.80 11.95 22.61
N PRO A 201 17.96 11.93 23.30
CA PRO A 201 19.19 12.51 22.73
C PRO A 201 19.60 11.83 21.44
N ARG A 202 19.03 10.67 21.12
CA ARG A 202 19.23 9.93 19.86
C ARG A 202 18.04 10.02 18.92
N ALA A 203 17.18 11.02 19.08
CA ALA A 203 15.98 11.16 18.24
C ALA A 203 16.29 11.16 16.75
N LEU A 204 17.32 11.88 16.31
CA LEU A 204 17.74 11.96 14.93
C LEU A 204 18.22 10.61 14.35
N PRO A 205 19.16 9.87 14.99
CA PRO A 205 19.52 8.52 14.58
C PRO A 205 18.35 7.53 14.58
N ILE A 206 17.43 7.60 15.54
CA ILE A 206 16.24 6.76 15.60
C ILE A 206 15.31 7.09 14.42
N ALA A 207 15.07 8.37 14.14
CA ALA A 207 14.24 8.79 13.02
C ALA A 207 14.85 8.33 11.68
N ALA A 208 16.17 8.46 11.51
CA ALA A 208 16.89 7.98 10.33
C ALA A 208 16.75 6.45 10.17
N TRP A 209 16.87 5.70 11.25
CA TRP A 209 16.68 4.25 11.23
C TRP A 209 15.24 3.86 10.90
N LEU A 210 14.25 4.51 11.51
CA LEU A 210 12.83 4.29 11.24
C LEU A 210 12.44 4.64 9.81
N SER A 211 13.08 5.66 9.21
CA SER A 211 12.81 6.04 7.82
C SER A 211 13.16 4.97 6.80
N GLY A 212 14.03 4.01 7.17
CA GLY A 212 14.32 2.82 6.37
C GLY A 212 13.18 1.80 6.31
N PHE A 213 12.16 1.95 7.17
CA PHE A 213 11.00 1.07 7.20
C PHE A 213 9.81 1.78 6.57
N GLU A 214 9.07 1.07 5.72
CA GLU A 214 7.89 1.64 5.08
C GLU A 214 6.66 1.64 5.98
N LEU A 215 6.54 0.61 6.81
CA LEU A 215 5.49 0.47 7.82
C LEU A 215 6.13 0.02 9.13
N VAL A 216 5.83 0.74 10.18
CA VAL A 216 6.33 0.47 11.52
C VAL A 216 5.15 0.28 12.45
N SER A 217 5.17 -0.80 13.23
CA SER A 217 4.31 -0.98 14.40
C SER A 217 5.18 -0.97 15.64
N LEU A 218 4.77 -0.21 16.64
CA LEU A 218 5.46 -0.12 17.92
C LEU A 218 4.76 -1.03 18.94
N ARG A 219 5.53 -1.84 19.60
CA ARG A 219 5.07 -2.65 20.75
C ARG A 219 5.74 -2.12 22.00
N PHE A 220 4.95 -1.85 23.02
CA PHE A 220 5.39 -1.50 24.36
C PHE A 220 5.20 -2.74 25.25
N ASP A 221 6.29 -3.17 25.87
CA ASP A 221 6.30 -4.27 26.85
C ASP A 221 6.14 -3.72 28.25
#